data_b683e444ffe25f76b8de4791bce1e355
#
_entry.id   b683e444ffe25f76b8de4791bce1e355
#
_cell.length_a   1.000
_cell.length_b   1.000
_cell.length_c   1.000
_cell.angle_alpha   90.00
_cell.angle_beta   90.00
_cell.angle_gamma   90.00
#
_symmetry.space_group_name_H-M   'P 1'
#
loop_
_entity.id
_entity.type
_entity.pdbx_description
1 polymer ?
#
loop_
_entity_poly.entity_id
_entity_poly.type
_entity_poly.pdbx_seq_one_letter_code
_entity_poly.pdbx_strand_id
1 'polypeptide(L)'
;MKIKFYTFLLGLFMVNGLFAQTTVIDSIIHDGIYRNYRLYVPAAYNGSTAVPLVLNLHGYTSNATEQQFYGNFMPQADANNFLLVMPNGTRDNQNQTFWNAFGGSGPDDVGFLSALIDSLNATYNVNLNRVYSTGMSNGGFMSYKLACMLSNRIAAIASVTGTMSTIELNNCTPTRPVPVMEIHGTADATVPYNGGTGFTPIPNVMSYWVNHNNCNPVADSADVPNTNTTDGCTAKHYVWSGGDNGSTVEHYKIIGGGHTWPGAAINIGVTNQDFDASAEIWRFFSQYALTGVNAVNELPSKSAFTVYPNPSAEDFTLSFDNTSAKTVTLINAVGQVVQRFTVTGNQVIVSPSAAGLYFVTICLGDNLWSKKIVKN
;
A
#
# COMPACT_ATOMS: atom_id res chain seq x y z
N MET A 1 -19.13 72.32 5.24
CA MET A 1 -19.43 71.09 4.48
C MET A 1 -18.47 70.01 4.98
N LYS A 2 -18.93 69.08 5.83
CA LYS A 2 -18.08 67.99 6.42
C LYS A 2 -18.24 66.72 5.58
N ILE A 3 -17.20 66.35 4.90
CA ILE A 3 -17.14 65.11 4.10
C ILE A 3 -16.89 63.95 5.06
N LYS A 4 -17.83 62.98 5.13
CA LYS A 4 -17.65 61.73 5.87
C LYS A 4 -17.04 60.70 4.92
N PHE A 5 -15.82 60.22 5.25
CA PHE A 5 -15.19 59.08 4.62
C PHE A 5 -15.80 57.81 5.22
N TYR A 6 -16.43 56.97 4.39
CA TYR A 6 -16.80 55.60 4.75
C TYR A 6 -15.69 54.64 4.29
N THR A 7 -15.01 54.05 5.24
CA THR A 7 -14.04 52.98 4.98
C THR A 7 -14.82 51.70 4.72
N PHE A 8 -14.79 51.20 3.48
CA PHE A 8 -15.38 49.92 3.12
C PHE A 8 -14.36 48.82 3.44
N LEU A 9 -14.60 48.03 4.50
CA LEU A 9 -13.79 46.89 4.88
C LEU A 9 -14.19 45.72 4.00
N LEU A 10 -13.39 45.40 2.98
CA LEU A 10 -13.58 44.21 2.13
C LEU A 10 -13.13 42.97 2.91
N GLY A 11 -14.06 42.27 3.52
CA GLY A 11 -13.79 40.96 4.15
C GLY A 11 -13.46 39.92 3.10
N LEU A 12 -12.21 39.49 3.09
CA LEU A 12 -11.74 38.33 2.27
C LEU A 12 -12.30 37.05 2.89
N PHE A 13 -13.45 36.59 2.42
CA PHE A 13 -13.96 35.28 2.76
C PHE A 13 -13.05 34.22 2.05
N MET A 14 -12.13 33.60 2.78
CA MET A 14 -11.52 32.36 2.34
C MET A 14 -12.61 31.29 2.33
N VAL A 15 -13.12 30.95 1.17
CA VAL A 15 -13.95 29.77 0.96
C VAL A 15 -13.00 28.59 1.04
N ASN A 16 -12.89 27.97 2.21
CA ASN A 16 -12.36 26.64 2.32
C ASN A 16 -13.31 25.71 1.56
N GLY A 17 -12.92 25.29 0.37
CA GLY A 17 -13.65 24.29 -0.39
C GLY A 17 -13.70 23.01 0.46
N LEU A 18 -14.85 22.69 1.00
CA LEU A 18 -15.14 21.37 1.56
C LEU A 18 -15.17 20.41 0.36
N PHE A 19 -14.10 19.67 0.15
CA PHE A 19 -14.12 18.54 -0.76
C PHE A 19 -15.05 17.50 -0.15
N ALA A 20 -16.18 17.22 -0.79
CA ALA A 20 -17.04 16.12 -0.39
C ALA A 20 -16.37 14.81 -0.81
N GLN A 21 -16.47 13.76 0.02
CA GLN A 21 -16.12 12.40 -0.37
C GLN A 21 -16.82 12.05 -1.70
N THR A 22 -16.10 11.40 -2.59
CA THR A 22 -16.67 11.05 -3.90
C THR A 22 -16.26 9.66 -4.35
N THR A 23 -17.14 9.01 -5.11
CA THR A 23 -16.80 7.79 -5.84
C THR A 23 -16.71 8.12 -7.32
N VAL A 24 -15.53 8.03 -7.88
CA VAL A 24 -15.25 8.17 -9.31
C VAL A 24 -15.39 6.80 -9.97
N ILE A 25 -16.12 6.73 -11.09
CA ILE A 25 -16.21 5.54 -11.94
C ILE A 25 -15.44 5.86 -13.21
N ASP A 26 -14.40 5.08 -13.49
CA ASP A 26 -13.53 5.31 -14.65
C ASP A 26 -12.97 3.98 -15.16
N SER A 27 -12.15 4.02 -16.21
CA SER A 27 -11.54 2.85 -16.84
C SER A 27 -10.17 3.15 -17.42
N ILE A 28 -9.33 2.11 -17.50
CA ILE A 28 -8.11 2.13 -18.29
C ILE A 28 -8.19 1.03 -19.36
N ILE A 29 -7.39 1.16 -20.42
CA ILE A 29 -7.20 0.10 -21.40
C ILE A 29 -5.95 -0.66 -21.02
N HIS A 30 -6.07 -1.99 -20.85
CA HIS A 30 -4.94 -2.90 -20.66
C HIS A 30 -5.10 -4.08 -21.62
N ASP A 31 -4.08 -4.37 -22.42
CA ASP A 31 -4.10 -5.40 -23.48
C ASP A 31 -5.31 -5.31 -24.41
N GLY A 32 -5.71 -4.08 -24.77
CA GLY A 32 -6.86 -3.82 -25.64
C GLY A 32 -8.23 -4.02 -24.98
N ILE A 33 -8.28 -4.33 -23.69
CA ILE A 33 -9.52 -4.53 -22.92
C ILE A 33 -9.80 -3.30 -22.06
N TYR A 34 -11.04 -2.80 -22.11
CA TYR A 34 -11.52 -1.78 -21.18
C TYR A 34 -11.70 -2.40 -19.79
N ARG A 35 -10.94 -1.90 -18.81
CA ARG A 35 -10.96 -2.36 -17.41
C ARG A 35 -11.49 -1.23 -16.54
N ASN A 36 -12.73 -1.30 -16.14
CA ASN A 36 -13.36 -0.28 -15.32
C ASN A 36 -13.10 -0.51 -13.83
N TYR A 37 -13.19 0.58 -13.06
CA TYR A 37 -13.00 0.58 -11.62
C TYR A 37 -13.86 1.65 -10.93
N ARG A 38 -14.02 1.52 -9.65
CA ARG A 38 -14.58 2.52 -8.75
C ARG A 38 -13.47 3.00 -7.83
N LEU A 39 -13.24 4.30 -7.79
CA LEU A 39 -12.27 4.93 -6.88
C LEU A 39 -13.02 5.76 -5.86
N TYR A 40 -12.90 5.42 -4.60
CA TYR A 40 -13.37 6.24 -3.50
C TYR A 40 -12.26 7.20 -3.06
N VAL A 41 -12.57 8.49 -3.09
CA VAL A 41 -11.69 9.58 -2.66
C VAL A 41 -12.27 10.18 -1.39
N PRO A 42 -11.60 10.05 -0.22
CA PRO A 42 -12.10 10.59 1.04
C PRO A 42 -12.12 12.12 1.04
N ALA A 43 -13.01 12.72 1.83
CA ALA A 43 -13.15 14.19 1.91
C ALA A 43 -11.87 14.90 2.39
N ALA A 44 -11.03 14.22 3.17
CA ALA A 44 -9.77 14.76 3.66
C ALA A 44 -8.66 14.81 2.58
N TYR A 45 -8.84 14.10 1.45
CA TYR A 45 -7.87 14.13 0.36
C TYR A 45 -7.94 15.46 -0.39
N ASN A 46 -6.81 16.15 -0.48
CA ASN A 46 -6.68 17.43 -1.18
C ASN A 46 -5.53 17.47 -2.21
N GLY A 47 -4.86 16.34 -2.42
CA GLY A 47 -3.75 16.21 -3.36
C GLY A 47 -2.41 16.82 -2.89
N SER A 48 -2.36 17.54 -1.77
CA SER A 48 -1.11 18.20 -1.31
C SER A 48 -0.10 17.24 -0.70
N THR A 49 -0.58 16.15 -0.12
CA THR A 49 0.25 15.11 0.51
C THR A 49 -0.03 13.77 -0.15
N ALA A 50 1.02 12.99 -0.39
CA ALA A 50 0.87 11.64 -0.94
C ALA A 50 0.19 10.73 0.08
N VAL A 51 -0.87 10.04 -0.36
CA VAL A 51 -1.71 9.17 0.49
C VAL A 51 -1.59 7.70 0.07
N PRO A 52 -1.83 6.74 0.99
CA PRO A 52 -1.86 5.33 0.65
C PRO A 52 -2.94 4.99 -0.39
N LEU A 53 -2.74 3.89 -1.12
CA LEU A 53 -3.70 3.30 -2.04
C LEU A 53 -4.04 1.87 -1.59
N VAL A 54 -5.32 1.55 -1.46
CA VAL A 54 -5.81 0.19 -1.19
C VAL A 54 -6.57 -0.33 -2.39
N LEU A 55 -6.10 -1.45 -2.95
CA LEU A 55 -6.83 -2.26 -3.94
C LEU A 55 -7.74 -3.22 -3.16
N ASN A 56 -9.06 -3.15 -3.35
CA ASN A 56 -10.04 -4.04 -2.71
C ASN A 56 -10.77 -4.86 -3.79
N LEU A 57 -10.36 -6.12 -3.93
CA LEU A 57 -10.68 -6.98 -5.05
C LEU A 57 -11.90 -7.86 -4.75
N HIS A 58 -12.88 -7.88 -5.67
CA HIS A 58 -14.11 -8.66 -5.53
C HIS A 58 -13.89 -10.18 -5.67
N GLY A 59 -14.83 -10.97 -5.17
CA GLY A 59 -14.89 -12.41 -5.34
C GLY A 59 -15.35 -12.84 -6.75
N TYR A 60 -15.27 -14.14 -7.03
CA TYR A 60 -15.84 -14.73 -8.25
C TYR A 60 -17.34 -14.42 -8.36
N THR A 61 -17.81 -14.09 -9.56
CA THR A 61 -19.18 -13.66 -9.90
C THR A 61 -19.58 -12.27 -9.40
N SER A 62 -18.86 -11.68 -8.46
CA SER A 62 -19.12 -10.37 -7.89
C SER A 62 -18.52 -9.23 -8.75
N ASN A 63 -18.54 -8.00 -8.28
CA ASN A 63 -18.08 -6.81 -8.98
C ASN A 63 -17.64 -5.70 -8.02
N ALA A 64 -17.05 -4.63 -8.57
CA ALA A 64 -16.56 -3.48 -7.81
C ALA A 64 -17.63 -2.82 -6.93
N THR A 65 -18.89 -2.78 -7.38
CA THR A 65 -19.98 -2.18 -6.60
C THR A 65 -20.33 -3.03 -5.39
N GLU A 66 -20.48 -4.33 -5.58
CA GLU A 66 -20.78 -5.25 -4.48
C GLU A 66 -19.63 -5.30 -3.46
N GLN A 67 -18.39 -5.33 -3.92
CA GLN A 67 -17.22 -5.30 -3.04
C GLN A 67 -17.12 -4.00 -2.24
N GLN A 68 -17.50 -2.86 -2.84
CA GLN A 68 -17.54 -1.58 -2.13
C GLN A 68 -18.47 -1.62 -0.92
N PHE A 69 -19.65 -2.25 -1.07
CA PHE A 69 -20.64 -2.33 0.00
C PHE A 69 -20.38 -3.49 0.97
N TYR A 70 -19.96 -4.64 0.49
CA TYR A 70 -19.79 -5.83 1.31
C TYR A 70 -18.54 -5.74 2.18
N GLY A 71 -17.40 -5.37 1.59
CA GLY A 71 -16.15 -5.16 2.33
C GLY A 71 -16.06 -3.82 3.06
N ASN A 72 -16.96 -2.88 2.77
CA ASN A 72 -17.17 -1.56 3.40
C ASN A 72 -15.91 -0.87 3.97
N PHE A 73 -14.89 -0.69 3.15
CA PHE A 73 -13.66 0.00 3.55
C PHE A 73 -13.76 1.54 3.61
N MET A 74 -14.87 2.11 3.12
CA MET A 74 -15.02 3.57 3.03
C MET A 74 -14.86 4.29 4.38
N PRO A 75 -15.42 3.79 5.51
CA PRO A 75 -15.19 4.44 6.80
C PRO A 75 -13.70 4.47 7.20
N GLN A 76 -12.94 3.44 6.85
CA GLN A 76 -11.49 3.39 7.10
C GLN A 76 -10.74 4.38 6.19
N ALA A 77 -11.16 4.54 4.93
CA ALA A 77 -10.60 5.52 4.01
C ALA A 77 -10.81 6.96 4.50
N ASP A 78 -12.02 7.26 5.00
CA ASP A 78 -12.33 8.58 5.56
C ASP A 78 -11.54 8.88 6.83
N ALA A 79 -11.46 7.92 7.74
CA ALA A 79 -10.76 8.11 9.01
C ALA A 79 -9.25 8.24 8.86
N ASN A 80 -8.66 7.64 7.82
CA ASN A 80 -7.21 7.49 7.67
C ASN A 80 -6.64 8.13 6.39
N ASN A 81 -7.48 8.81 5.59
CA ASN A 81 -7.11 9.55 4.39
C ASN A 81 -6.29 8.70 3.40
N PHE A 82 -6.86 7.61 2.89
CA PHE A 82 -6.29 6.82 1.82
C PHE A 82 -7.25 6.67 0.64
N LEU A 83 -6.72 6.50 -0.56
CA LEU A 83 -7.50 6.18 -1.76
C LEU A 83 -7.88 4.70 -1.75
N LEU A 84 -9.15 4.41 -2.03
CA LEU A 84 -9.66 3.04 -2.08
C LEU A 84 -10.17 2.74 -3.49
N VAL A 85 -9.54 1.80 -4.19
CA VAL A 85 -9.95 1.41 -5.54
C VAL A 85 -10.51 -0.01 -5.55
N MET A 86 -11.70 -0.16 -6.13
CA MET A 86 -12.37 -1.42 -6.41
C MET A 86 -12.42 -1.59 -7.94
N PRO A 87 -11.45 -2.30 -8.55
CA PRO A 87 -11.49 -2.60 -9.96
C PRO A 87 -12.40 -3.80 -10.25
N ASN A 88 -12.82 -3.94 -11.52
CA ASN A 88 -13.53 -5.12 -12.01
C ASN A 88 -12.57 -6.08 -12.70
N GLY A 89 -12.71 -7.36 -12.39
CA GLY A 89 -12.16 -8.46 -13.16
C GLY A 89 -12.78 -8.54 -14.57
N THR A 90 -12.24 -9.42 -15.40
CA THR A 90 -12.85 -9.75 -16.70
C THR A 90 -13.96 -10.79 -16.55
N ARG A 91 -14.48 -11.28 -17.66
CA ARG A 91 -15.45 -12.38 -17.67
C ARG A 91 -14.81 -13.65 -18.20
N ASP A 92 -15.12 -14.77 -17.55
CA ASP A 92 -14.74 -16.09 -18.01
C ASP A 92 -15.66 -16.63 -19.13
N ASN A 93 -15.43 -17.85 -19.57
CA ASN A 93 -16.22 -18.51 -20.60
C ASN A 93 -17.70 -18.79 -20.20
N GLN A 94 -17.98 -18.68 -18.89
CA GLN A 94 -19.34 -18.80 -18.34
C GLN A 94 -19.99 -17.42 -18.14
N ASN A 95 -19.34 -16.37 -18.64
CA ASN A 95 -19.75 -14.96 -18.50
C ASN A 95 -19.76 -14.48 -17.03
N GLN A 96 -18.97 -15.12 -16.17
CA GLN A 96 -18.81 -14.72 -14.77
C GLN A 96 -17.59 -13.83 -14.59
N THR A 97 -17.72 -12.79 -13.78
CA THR A 97 -16.61 -11.91 -13.44
C THR A 97 -15.60 -12.64 -12.55
N PHE A 98 -14.31 -12.51 -12.86
CA PHE A 98 -13.25 -13.20 -12.14
C PHE A 98 -11.88 -12.49 -12.25
N TRP A 99 -10.97 -12.91 -11.40
CA TRP A 99 -9.53 -12.64 -11.47
C TRP A 99 -8.81 -13.92 -11.90
N ASN A 100 -7.88 -13.80 -12.85
CA ASN A 100 -6.99 -14.89 -13.25
C ASN A 100 -5.92 -15.13 -12.17
N ALA A 101 -6.35 -15.61 -11.01
CA ALA A 101 -5.51 -15.83 -9.83
C ALA A 101 -4.89 -17.24 -9.76
N PHE A 102 -5.38 -18.20 -10.56
CA PHE A 102 -4.97 -19.61 -10.47
C PHE A 102 -3.86 -19.99 -11.46
N GLY A 103 -3.41 -19.06 -12.30
CA GLY A 103 -2.46 -19.33 -13.38
C GLY A 103 -3.16 -19.89 -14.64
N GLY A 104 -2.37 -20.13 -15.69
CA GLY A 104 -2.87 -20.56 -16.99
C GLY A 104 -3.08 -19.42 -18.00
N SER A 105 -3.63 -19.78 -19.18
CA SER A 105 -3.96 -18.80 -20.21
C SER A 105 -5.21 -18.03 -19.80
N GLY A 106 -5.11 -16.71 -19.69
CA GLY A 106 -6.21 -15.82 -19.32
C GLY A 106 -5.77 -14.36 -19.37
N PRO A 107 -6.64 -13.42 -18.95
CA PRO A 107 -6.29 -12.01 -18.93
C PRO A 107 -5.09 -11.74 -18.00
N ASP A 108 -4.25 -10.79 -18.37
CA ASP A 108 -3.14 -10.32 -17.53
C ASP A 108 -3.67 -9.36 -16.43
N ASP A 109 -4.27 -9.93 -15.39
CA ASP A 109 -4.79 -9.14 -14.28
C ASP A 109 -3.68 -8.55 -13.40
N VAL A 110 -2.50 -9.18 -13.33
CA VAL A 110 -1.34 -8.64 -12.62
C VAL A 110 -0.85 -7.36 -13.31
N GLY A 111 -0.64 -7.41 -14.61
CA GLY A 111 -0.27 -6.24 -15.41
C GLY A 111 -1.34 -5.15 -15.37
N PHE A 112 -2.62 -5.51 -15.45
CA PHE A 112 -3.72 -4.56 -15.31
C PHE A 112 -3.67 -3.82 -13.95
N LEU A 113 -3.57 -4.55 -12.83
CA LEU A 113 -3.56 -3.93 -11.51
C LEU A 113 -2.29 -3.09 -11.29
N SER A 114 -1.16 -3.51 -11.87
CA SER A 114 0.06 -2.70 -11.92
C SER A 114 -0.14 -1.40 -12.70
N ALA A 115 -0.73 -1.46 -13.90
CA ALA A 115 -1.02 -0.30 -14.73
C ALA A 115 -2.07 0.64 -14.08
N LEU A 116 -3.04 0.07 -13.36
CA LEU A 116 -4.03 0.85 -12.61
C LEU A 116 -3.37 1.69 -11.50
N ILE A 117 -2.41 1.11 -10.76
CA ILE A 117 -1.62 1.87 -9.77
C ILE A 117 -0.91 3.04 -10.44
N ASP A 118 -0.28 2.83 -11.61
CA ASP A 118 0.41 3.90 -12.35
C ASP A 118 -0.55 4.98 -12.85
N SER A 119 -1.70 4.59 -13.39
CA SER A 119 -2.75 5.51 -13.84
C SER A 119 -3.30 6.36 -12.70
N LEU A 120 -3.57 5.75 -11.54
CA LEU A 120 -4.02 6.47 -10.36
C LEU A 120 -2.94 7.41 -9.83
N ASN A 121 -1.68 7.00 -9.81
CA ASN A 121 -0.57 7.86 -9.41
C ASN A 121 -0.34 9.04 -10.35
N ALA A 122 -0.65 8.91 -11.63
CA ALA A 122 -0.58 10.01 -12.60
C ALA A 122 -1.66 11.09 -12.37
N THR A 123 -2.78 10.71 -11.76
CA THR A 123 -3.94 11.61 -11.54
C THR A 123 -4.04 12.08 -10.08
N TYR A 124 -3.67 11.23 -9.14
CA TYR A 124 -3.74 11.46 -7.71
C TYR A 124 -2.35 11.38 -7.08
N ASN A 125 -2.13 12.08 -5.99
CA ASN A 125 -0.87 12.04 -5.26
C ASN A 125 -0.81 10.76 -4.38
N VAL A 126 -0.44 9.63 -4.99
CA VAL A 126 -0.34 8.32 -4.34
C VAL A 126 1.02 8.13 -3.70
N ASN A 127 1.06 7.67 -2.46
CA ASN A 127 2.29 7.17 -1.86
C ASN A 127 2.59 5.75 -2.37
N LEU A 128 3.42 5.63 -3.41
CA LEU A 128 3.77 4.35 -4.02
C LEU A 128 4.48 3.36 -3.09
N ASN A 129 5.00 3.82 -1.94
CA ASN A 129 5.52 2.94 -0.90
C ASN A 129 4.42 2.36 0.00
N ARG A 130 3.19 2.84 -0.11
CA ARG A 130 2.05 2.43 0.71
C ARG A 130 0.86 2.02 -0.17
N VAL A 131 1.13 1.07 -1.08
CA VAL A 131 0.10 0.41 -1.90
C VAL A 131 -0.17 -0.96 -1.33
N TYR A 132 -1.42 -1.27 -1.07
CA TYR A 132 -1.86 -2.50 -0.43
C TYR A 132 -2.90 -3.21 -1.27
N SER A 133 -3.02 -4.53 -1.12
CA SER A 133 -4.05 -5.31 -1.77
C SER A 133 -4.82 -6.16 -0.76
N THR A 134 -6.14 -6.11 -0.86
CA THR A 134 -7.05 -7.00 -0.15
C THR A 134 -8.17 -7.45 -1.07
N GLY A 135 -8.89 -8.45 -0.68
CA GLY A 135 -10.05 -8.91 -1.41
C GLY A 135 -10.67 -10.16 -0.80
N MET A 136 -11.87 -10.47 -1.25
CA MET A 136 -12.61 -11.63 -0.82
C MET A 136 -12.47 -12.79 -1.81
N SER A 137 -12.35 -14.02 -1.31
CA SER A 137 -12.44 -15.22 -2.17
C SER A 137 -11.43 -15.15 -3.34
N ASN A 138 -11.88 -15.17 -4.59
CA ASN A 138 -11.04 -14.99 -5.78
C ASN A 138 -10.22 -13.69 -5.73
N GLY A 139 -10.73 -12.60 -5.14
CA GLY A 139 -9.96 -11.37 -4.87
C GLY A 139 -8.86 -11.56 -3.82
N GLY A 140 -9.07 -12.43 -2.83
CA GLY A 140 -8.06 -12.85 -1.86
C GLY A 140 -6.94 -13.67 -2.51
N PHE A 141 -7.29 -14.64 -3.37
CA PHE A 141 -6.32 -15.36 -4.22
C PHE A 141 -5.49 -14.40 -5.06
N MET A 142 -6.15 -13.40 -5.68
CA MET A 142 -5.45 -12.41 -6.49
C MET A 142 -4.52 -11.54 -5.66
N SER A 143 -4.87 -11.21 -4.42
CA SER A 143 -3.99 -10.48 -3.49
C SER A 143 -2.72 -11.29 -3.17
N TYR A 144 -2.82 -12.59 -2.95
CA TYR A 144 -1.65 -13.48 -2.83
C TYR A 144 -0.80 -13.48 -4.10
N LYS A 145 -1.43 -13.57 -5.28
CA LYS A 145 -0.70 -13.50 -6.56
C LYS A 145 0.05 -12.18 -6.73
N LEU A 146 -0.54 -11.05 -6.32
CA LEU A 146 0.15 -9.77 -6.32
C LEU A 146 1.33 -9.76 -5.34
N ALA A 147 1.21 -10.37 -4.17
CA ALA A 147 2.33 -10.50 -3.24
C ALA A 147 3.49 -11.30 -3.85
N CYS A 148 3.20 -12.36 -4.62
CA CYS A 148 4.21 -13.16 -5.30
C CYS A 148 4.86 -12.43 -6.47
N MET A 149 4.08 -11.74 -7.31
CA MET A 149 4.54 -11.20 -8.60
C MET A 149 4.89 -9.71 -8.57
N LEU A 150 4.29 -8.93 -7.66
CA LEU A 150 4.49 -7.49 -7.50
C LEU A 150 4.98 -7.13 -6.10
N SER A 151 5.79 -7.99 -5.48
CA SER A 151 6.32 -7.75 -4.13
C SER A 151 7.07 -6.42 -4.00
N ASN A 152 7.65 -5.89 -5.09
CA ASN A 152 8.30 -4.58 -5.14
C ASN A 152 7.33 -3.39 -5.28
N ARG A 153 6.03 -3.63 -5.44
CA ARG A 153 5.00 -2.59 -5.59
C ARG A 153 3.92 -2.64 -4.51
N ILE A 154 3.65 -3.83 -3.95
CA ILE A 154 2.61 -4.05 -2.93
C ILE A 154 3.27 -4.16 -1.57
N ALA A 155 3.00 -3.22 -0.68
CA ALA A 155 3.64 -3.14 0.64
C ALA A 155 3.21 -4.26 1.60
N ALA A 156 1.93 -4.61 1.59
CA ALA A 156 1.35 -5.72 2.34
C ALA A 156 0.06 -6.20 1.68
N ILE A 157 -0.36 -7.43 1.96
CA ILE A 157 -1.64 -7.97 1.50
C ILE A 157 -2.48 -8.52 2.65
N ALA A 158 -3.81 -8.51 2.45
CA ALA A 158 -4.75 -9.22 3.31
C ALA A 158 -5.75 -9.99 2.44
N SER A 159 -5.98 -11.26 2.75
CA SER A 159 -6.94 -12.10 2.07
C SER A 159 -8.09 -12.44 3.01
N VAL A 160 -9.32 -12.32 2.53
CA VAL A 160 -10.51 -12.73 3.26
C VAL A 160 -11.15 -13.90 2.53
N THR A 161 -11.23 -15.06 3.19
CA THR A 161 -11.76 -16.32 2.64
C THR A 161 -11.11 -16.74 1.30
N GLY A 162 -9.89 -16.23 1.02
CA GLY A 162 -9.07 -16.68 -0.09
C GLY A 162 -8.05 -17.73 0.38
N THR A 163 -7.24 -18.20 -0.54
CA THR A 163 -6.04 -19.02 -0.28
C THR A 163 -5.10 -18.89 -1.47
N MET A 164 -4.01 -19.66 -1.50
CA MET A 164 -3.20 -19.82 -2.69
C MET A 164 -3.58 -21.13 -3.42
N SER A 165 -3.64 -21.10 -4.76
CA SER A 165 -3.69 -22.35 -5.47
C SER A 165 -2.39 -23.14 -5.26
N THR A 166 -2.44 -24.45 -5.39
CA THR A 166 -1.22 -25.30 -5.28
C THR A 166 -0.18 -24.93 -6.34
N ILE A 167 -0.63 -24.49 -7.53
CA ILE A 167 0.24 -24.01 -8.61
C ILE A 167 0.90 -22.70 -8.21
N GLU A 168 0.12 -21.75 -7.69
CA GLU A 168 0.63 -20.44 -7.28
C GLU A 168 1.62 -20.56 -6.12
N LEU A 169 1.31 -21.37 -5.11
CA LEU A 169 2.20 -21.60 -3.97
C LEU A 169 3.58 -22.13 -4.41
N ASN A 170 3.59 -23.09 -5.36
CA ASN A 170 4.83 -23.69 -5.85
C ASN A 170 5.67 -22.75 -6.73
N ASN A 171 5.05 -21.75 -7.34
CA ASN A 171 5.69 -20.78 -8.22
C ASN A 171 5.89 -19.39 -7.58
N CYS A 172 5.45 -19.21 -6.35
CA CYS A 172 5.55 -17.94 -5.64
C CYS A 172 6.99 -17.68 -5.21
N THR A 173 7.59 -16.63 -5.74
CA THR A 173 8.98 -16.25 -5.45
C THR A 173 9.10 -14.74 -5.25
N PRO A 174 8.51 -14.19 -4.18
CA PRO A 174 8.61 -12.74 -3.91
C PRO A 174 10.07 -12.34 -3.72
N THR A 175 10.43 -11.16 -4.18
CA THR A 175 11.81 -10.64 -4.11
C THR A 175 12.17 -10.03 -2.77
N ARG A 176 11.21 -9.95 -1.84
CA ARG A 176 11.37 -9.42 -0.48
C ARG A 176 10.36 -10.09 0.46
N PRO A 177 10.56 -9.99 1.78
CA PRO A 177 9.51 -10.31 2.75
C PRO A 177 8.27 -9.46 2.51
N VAL A 178 7.09 -10.08 2.46
CA VAL A 178 5.79 -9.40 2.27
C VAL A 178 4.93 -9.66 3.49
N PRO A 179 4.53 -8.64 4.26
CA PRO A 179 3.56 -8.81 5.33
C PRO A 179 2.22 -9.33 4.79
N VAL A 180 1.69 -10.37 5.44
CA VAL A 180 0.48 -11.09 5.00
C VAL A 180 -0.50 -11.25 6.14
N MET A 181 -1.78 -10.93 5.91
CA MET A 181 -2.88 -11.27 6.79
C MET A 181 -3.86 -12.21 6.07
N GLU A 182 -4.34 -13.23 6.76
CA GLU A 182 -5.42 -14.12 6.30
C GLU A 182 -6.56 -14.11 7.30
N ILE A 183 -7.80 -13.95 6.83
CA ILE A 183 -9.03 -14.03 7.62
C ILE A 183 -9.89 -15.14 7.03
N HIS A 184 -10.10 -16.25 7.76
CA HIS A 184 -10.73 -17.43 7.17
C HIS A 184 -11.60 -18.22 8.14
N GLY A 185 -12.79 -18.63 7.66
CA GLY A 185 -13.72 -19.48 8.38
C GLY A 185 -13.35 -20.96 8.33
N THR A 186 -13.41 -21.65 9.48
CA THR A 186 -13.11 -23.10 9.52
C THR A 186 -14.23 -23.97 8.93
N ALA A 187 -15.44 -23.42 8.80
CA ALA A 187 -16.60 -24.06 8.17
C ALA A 187 -16.89 -23.50 6.76
N ASP A 188 -15.90 -22.83 6.14
CA ASP A 188 -16.00 -22.36 4.77
C ASP A 188 -16.13 -23.56 3.81
N ALA A 189 -17.31 -23.67 3.15
CA ALA A 189 -17.61 -24.74 2.21
C ALA A 189 -17.24 -24.38 0.76
N THR A 190 -16.93 -23.11 0.48
CA THR A 190 -16.56 -22.61 -0.86
C THR A 190 -15.05 -22.70 -1.08
N VAL A 191 -14.27 -22.18 -0.12
CA VAL A 191 -12.82 -22.30 -0.07
C VAL A 191 -12.44 -23.00 1.24
N PRO A 192 -12.36 -24.35 1.25
CA PRO A 192 -12.22 -25.11 2.49
C PRO A 192 -10.93 -24.75 3.25
N TYR A 193 -11.06 -24.46 4.55
CA TYR A 193 -9.94 -24.13 5.43
C TYR A 193 -8.80 -25.17 5.39
N ASN A 194 -9.16 -26.44 5.30
CA ASN A 194 -8.23 -27.55 5.24
C ASN A 194 -7.79 -27.90 3.80
N GLY A 195 -8.08 -26.98 2.85
CA GLY A 195 -7.75 -27.17 1.44
C GLY A 195 -8.71 -28.10 0.71
N GLY A 196 -8.44 -28.32 -0.56
CA GLY A 196 -9.23 -29.15 -1.47
C GLY A 196 -8.51 -29.28 -2.82
N THR A 197 -9.22 -29.76 -3.84
CA THR A 197 -8.63 -29.89 -5.18
C THR A 197 -8.20 -28.52 -5.72
N GLY A 198 -6.89 -28.33 -5.83
CA GLY A 198 -6.29 -27.08 -6.31
C GLY A 198 -6.18 -25.96 -5.26
N PHE A 199 -6.70 -26.13 -4.05
CA PHE A 199 -6.65 -25.16 -2.97
C PHE A 199 -5.67 -25.60 -1.87
N THR A 200 -4.72 -24.75 -1.56
CA THR A 200 -3.78 -24.99 -0.47
C THR A 200 -4.48 -24.81 0.88
N PRO A 201 -4.29 -25.76 1.85
CA PRO A 201 -4.76 -25.55 3.22
C PRO A 201 -4.26 -24.23 3.80
N ILE A 202 -5.12 -23.49 4.50
CA ILE A 202 -4.74 -22.20 5.13
C ILE A 202 -3.52 -22.32 6.05
N PRO A 203 -3.38 -23.36 6.91
CA PRO A 203 -2.17 -23.54 7.71
C PRO A 203 -0.89 -23.65 6.87
N ASN A 204 -0.96 -24.24 5.67
CA ASN A 204 0.19 -24.39 4.79
C ASN A 204 0.55 -23.06 4.12
N VAL A 205 -0.46 -22.24 3.75
CA VAL A 205 -0.23 -20.87 3.24
C VAL A 205 0.43 -20.02 4.30
N MET A 206 -0.06 -20.07 5.55
CA MET A 206 0.56 -19.35 6.67
C MET A 206 2.01 -19.81 6.89
N SER A 207 2.26 -21.12 6.91
CA SER A 207 3.61 -21.65 7.06
C SER A 207 4.55 -21.22 5.94
N TYR A 208 4.06 -21.15 4.69
CA TYR A 208 4.84 -20.63 3.56
C TYR A 208 5.31 -19.19 3.82
N TRP A 209 4.37 -18.30 4.19
CA TRP A 209 4.70 -16.89 4.41
C TRP A 209 5.54 -16.65 5.66
N VAL A 210 5.30 -17.42 6.74
CA VAL A 210 6.14 -17.40 7.95
C VAL A 210 7.59 -17.75 7.60
N ASN A 211 7.80 -18.81 6.82
CA ASN A 211 9.13 -19.23 6.39
C ASN A 211 9.76 -18.24 5.41
N HIS A 212 8.99 -17.76 4.40
CA HIS A 212 9.49 -16.80 3.41
C HIS A 212 9.92 -15.50 4.05
N ASN A 213 9.14 -15.01 5.01
CA ASN A 213 9.42 -13.77 5.73
C ASN A 213 10.44 -13.93 6.87
N ASN A 214 10.91 -15.16 7.14
CA ASN A 214 11.81 -15.48 8.24
C ASN A 214 11.24 -15.07 9.62
N CYS A 215 9.92 -15.20 9.80
CA CYS A 215 9.25 -14.92 11.07
C CYS A 215 9.55 -15.99 12.13
N ASN A 216 9.37 -15.65 13.40
CA ASN A 216 9.37 -16.63 14.47
C ASN A 216 8.40 -17.78 14.15
N PRO A 217 8.78 -19.05 14.28
CA PRO A 217 7.93 -20.18 13.89
C PRO A 217 6.72 -20.40 14.83
N VAL A 218 6.76 -19.82 16.02
CA VAL A 218 5.70 -19.90 17.02
C VAL A 218 4.94 -18.59 17.04
N ALA A 219 3.63 -18.65 16.78
CA ALA A 219 2.76 -17.49 16.85
C ALA A 219 2.43 -17.09 18.29
N ASP A 220 2.41 -15.81 18.54
CA ASP A 220 1.60 -15.27 19.60
C ASP A 220 0.12 -15.41 19.23
N SER A 221 -0.75 -15.77 20.17
CA SER A 221 -2.17 -15.91 19.86
C SER A 221 -3.07 -15.47 21.01
N ALA A 222 -4.19 -14.86 20.65
CA ALA A 222 -5.23 -14.45 21.57
C ALA A 222 -6.61 -14.76 21.00
N ASP A 223 -7.54 -15.11 21.87
CA ASP A 223 -8.94 -15.19 21.47
C ASP A 223 -9.50 -13.76 21.28
N VAL A 224 -10.21 -13.55 20.17
CA VAL A 224 -11.00 -12.32 19.98
C VAL A 224 -12.19 -12.40 20.95
N PRO A 225 -12.48 -11.34 21.72
CA PRO A 225 -13.63 -11.35 22.62
C PRO A 225 -14.93 -11.69 21.88
N ASN A 226 -15.60 -12.76 22.27
CA ASN A 226 -16.87 -13.17 21.69
C ASN A 226 -18.01 -12.26 22.23
N THR A 227 -18.19 -11.11 21.57
CA THR A 227 -19.17 -10.07 21.94
C THR A 227 -20.54 -10.34 21.34
N ASN A 228 -20.59 -11.04 20.19
CA ASN A 228 -21.83 -11.51 19.57
C ASN A 228 -21.98 -13.01 19.70
N THR A 229 -22.58 -13.45 20.80
CA THR A 229 -22.78 -14.88 21.10
C THR A 229 -23.85 -15.56 20.22
N THR A 230 -24.45 -14.84 19.26
CA THR A 230 -25.55 -15.34 18.41
C THR A 230 -25.18 -15.53 16.96
N ASP A 231 -23.95 -15.17 16.56
CA ASP A 231 -23.50 -15.28 15.16
C ASP A 231 -23.04 -16.72 14.78
N GLY A 232 -22.93 -17.62 15.75
CA GLY A 232 -22.65 -19.04 15.56
C GLY A 232 -21.17 -19.37 15.36
N CYS A 233 -20.24 -18.44 15.65
CA CYS A 233 -18.81 -18.64 15.51
C CYS A 233 -18.02 -17.86 16.57
N THR A 234 -16.72 -18.10 16.64
CA THR A 234 -15.77 -17.36 17.47
C THR A 234 -14.51 -17.10 16.66
N ALA A 235 -13.65 -16.17 17.10
CA ALA A 235 -12.43 -15.86 16.37
C ALA A 235 -11.19 -15.97 17.27
N LYS A 236 -10.08 -16.41 16.66
CA LYS A 236 -8.77 -16.41 17.29
C LYS A 236 -7.76 -15.74 16.36
N HIS A 237 -6.98 -14.81 16.90
CA HIS A 237 -5.95 -14.08 16.20
C HIS A 237 -4.57 -14.68 16.49
N TYR A 238 -3.81 -14.96 15.46
CA TYR A 238 -2.44 -15.46 15.50
C TYR A 238 -1.51 -14.43 14.84
N VAL A 239 -0.35 -14.20 15.44
CA VAL A 239 0.67 -13.28 14.94
C VAL A 239 2.04 -13.95 14.96
N TRP A 240 2.63 -14.15 13.80
CA TRP A 240 4.03 -14.56 13.65
C TRP A 240 4.85 -13.30 13.39
N SER A 241 5.57 -12.86 14.41
CA SER A 241 6.41 -11.66 14.40
C SER A 241 7.88 -11.97 14.14
N GLY A 242 8.72 -10.92 14.14
CA GLY A 242 10.18 -11.06 14.04
C GLY A 242 10.69 -11.35 12.63
N GLY A 243 9.84 -11.20 11.62
CA GLY A 243 10.25 -11.40 10.21
C GLY A 243 11.20 -10.32 9.71
N ASP A 244 11.92 -10.64 8.64
CA ASP A 244 12.85 -9.72 8.00
C ASP A 244 12.17 -8.41 7.61
N ASN A 245 12.89 -7.30 7.76
CA ASN A 245 12.39 -5.93 7.55
C ASN A 245 11.15 -5.58 8.40
N GLY A 246 10.96 -6.24 9.55
CA GLY A 246 9.82 -6.04 10.44
C GLY A 246 8.51 -6.61 9.92
N SER A 247 8.55 -7.52 8.93
CA SER A 247 7.36 -8.19 8.41
C SER A 247 6.73 -9.10 9.46
N THR A 248 5.41 -9.25 9.39
CA THR A 248 4.64 -10.23 10.17
C THR A 248 3.74 -11.03 9.26
N VAL A 249 3.31 -12.19 9.75
CA VAL A 249 2.19 -12.95 9.20
C VAL A 249 1.11 -12.99 10.26
N GLU A 250 -0.12 -12.61 9.90
CA GLU A 250 -1.25 -12.61 10.82
C GLU A 250 -2.37 -13.52 10.30
N HIS A 251 -3.08 -14.18 11.20
CA HIS A 251 -4.23 -15.01 10.84
C HIS A 251 -5.38 -14.84 11.84
N TYR A 252 -6.53 -14.40 11.32
CA TYR A 252 -7.79 -14.48 12.02
C TYR A 252 -8.50 -15.78 11.64
N LYS A 253 -8.47 -16.77 12.53
CA LYS A 253 -9.16 -18.05 12.38
C LYS A 253 -10.55 -17.95 12.95
N ILE A 254 -11.57 -17.99 12.07
CA ILE A 254 -12.98 -17.90 12.49
C ILE A 254 -13.50 -19.33 12.69
N ILE A 255 -13.61 -19.76 13.94
CA ILE A 255 -14.04 -21.12 14.32
C ILE A 255 -15.55 -21.24 14.11
N GLY A 256 -15.99 -22.09 13.20
CA GLY A 256 -17.38 -22.21 12.79
C GLY A 256 -17.82 -21.22 11.71
N GLY A 257 -16.99 -20.22 11.39
CA GLY A 257 -17.29 -19.21 10.35
C GLY A 257 -17.34 -19.81 8.94
N GLY A 258 -18.19 -19.23 8.10
CA GLY A 258 -18.38 -19.60 6.70
C GLY A 258 -17.56 -18.76 5.73
N HIS A 259 -17.98 -18.76 4.43
CA HIS A 259 -17.37 -17.96 3.36
C HIS A 259 -17.88 -16.52 3.41
N THR A 260 -17.44 -15.74 4.40
CA THR A 260 -18.02 -14.43 4.70
C THR A 260 -16.92 -13.42 5.09
N TRP A 261 -17.27 -12.12 5.01
CA TRP A 261 -16.43 -11.01 5.47
C TRP A 261 -16.83 -10.65 6.91
N PRO A 262 -15.98 -10.85 7.92
CA PRO A 262 -16.32 -10.51 9.30
C PRO A 262 -16.67 -9.03 9.48
N GLY A 263 -17.72 -8.76 10.25
CA GLY A 263 -18.24 -7.41 10.46
C GLY A 263 -19.09 -6.87 9.30
N ALA A 264 -19.31 -7.65 8.22
CA ALA A 264 -20.19 -7.20 7.13
C ALA A 264 -21.62 -6.96 7.65
N ALA A 265 -22.24 -5.89 7.15
CA ALA A 265 -23.62 -5.54 7.52
C ALA A 265 -24.67 -6.54 6.97
N ILE A 266 -24.29 -7.31 5.95
CA ILE A 266 -25.15 -8.33 5.32
C ILE A 266 -24.54 -9.70 5.56
N ASN A 267 -25.24 -10.56 6.30
CA ASN A 267 -24.82 -11.92 6.54
C ASN A 267 -25.22 -12.81 5.35
N ILE A 268 -24.23 -13.37 4.64
CA ILE A 268 -24.44 -14.33 3.54
C ILE A 268 -24.18 -15.78 3.97
N GLY A 269 -23.97 -16.00 5.28
CA GLY A 269 -23.66 -17.27 5.92
C GLY A 269 -23.33 -17.04 7.38
N VAL A 270 -22.65 -17.98 8.04
CA VAL A 270 -22.13 -17.79 9.40
C VAL A 270 -21.02 -16.75 9.34
N THR A 271 -21.35 -15.52 9.75
CA THR A 271 -20.47 -14.34 9.64
C THR A 271 -20.12 -13.87 11.04
N ASN A 272 -18.82 -13.85 11.35
CA ASN A 272 -18.36 -13.34 12.64
C ASN A 272 -18.65 -11.83 12.75
N GLN A 273 -19.26 -11.44 13.86
CA GLN A 273 -19.64 -10.06 14.19
C GLN A 273 -18.91 -9.53 15.43
N ASP A 274 -17.83 -10.19 15.84
CA ASP A 274 -17.03 -9.79 17.01
C ASP A 274 -16.03 -8.70 16.66
N PHE A 275 -15.65 -8.59 15.38
CA PHE A 275 -14.73 -7.56 14.88
C PHE A 275 -15.05 -7.17 13.44
N ASP A 276 -14.58 -6.01 13.04
CA ASP A 276 -14.65 -5.50 11.66
C ASP A 276 -13.35 -5.84 10.91
N ALA A 277 -13.44 -6.75 9.92
CA ALA A 277 -12.30 -7.17 9.12
C ALA A 277 -11.65 -5.99 8.37
N SER A 278 -12.42 -5.02 7.90
CA SER A 278 -11.89 -3.85 7.19
C SER A 278 -11.06 -2.96 8.13
N ALA A 279 -11.47 -2.82 9.39
CA ALA A 279 -10.71 -2.09 10.40
C ALA A 279 -9.39 -2.83 10.74
N GLU A 280 -9.44 -4.15 10.94
CA GLU A 280 -8.26 -4.96 11.25
C GLU A 280 -7.27 -5.03 10.08
N ILE A 281 -7.77 -5.13 8.84
CA ILE A 281 -6.93 -5.06 7.64
C ILE A 281 -6.24 -3.70 7.54
N TRP A 282 -6.95 -2.60 7.80
CA TRP A 282 -6.30 -1.29 7.80
C TRP A 282 -5.30 -1.14 8.95
N ARG A 283 -5.63 -1.60 10.17
CA ARG A 283 -4.68 -1.65 11.29
C ARG A 283 -3.38 -2.36 10.87
N PHE A 284 -3.51 -3.49 10.20
CA PHE A 284 -2.38 -4.25 9.67
C PHE A 284 -1.63 -3.47 8.60
N PHE A 285 -2.29 -2.99 7.55
CA PHE A 285 -1.66 -2.27 6.45
C PHE A 285 -0.92 -1.02 6.88
N SER A 286 -1.48 -0.26 7.82
CA SER A 286 -0.91 1.01 8.28
C SER A 286 0.50 0.88 8.87
N GLN A 287 0.92 -0.31 9.28
CA GLN A 287 2.21 -0.61 9.86
C GLN A 287 3.33 -0.74 8.82
N TYR A 288 2.99 -0.93 7.52
CA TYR A 288 3.96 -1.30 6.51
C TYR A 288 4.08 -0.28 5.40
N ALA A 289 5.31 -0.14 4.92
CA ALA A 289 5.63 0.57 3.70
C ALA A 289 6.75 -0.20 2.98
N LEU A 290 6.83 -0.04 1.67
CA LEU A 290 7.98 -0.53 0.93
C LEU A 290 9.22 0.22 1.43
N THR A 291 10.12 -0.50 2.07
CA THR A 291 11.48 -0.03 2.33
C THR A 291 12.28 -0.29 1.07
N GLY A 292 12.10 0.54 0.07
CA GLY A 292 12.74 0.36 -1.22
C GLY A 292 14.07 1.08 -1.29
N VAL A 293 14.95 0.57 -2.13
CA VAL A 293 16.25 1.13 -2.53
C VAL A 293 16.11 2.56 -3.13
N ASN A 294 14.91 3.14 -3.13
CA ASN A 294 14.56 4.49 -3.58
C ASN A 294 13.70 5.29 -2.58
N ALA A 295 13.42 4.77 -1.39
CA ALA A 295 13.03 5.64 -0.30
C ALA A 295 14.32 6.31 0.16
N VAL A 296 14.53 7.56 -0.20
CA VAL A 296 15.29 8.45 0.68
C VAL A 296 14.59 8.26 2.02
N ASN A 297 15.23 7.53 2.95
CA ASN A 297 14.81 7.56 4.33
C ASN A 297 14.58 9.03 4.63
N GLU A 298 13.36 9.43 5.03
CA GLU A 298 13.23 10.66 5.78
C GLU A 298 14.07 10.40 7.04
N LEU A 299 15.30 10.79 6.92
CA LEU A 299 16.26 10.76 8.02
C LEU A 299 15.66 11.57 9.15
N PRO A 300 15.92 11.15 10.40
CA PRO A 300 15.52 11.92 11.57
C PRO A 300 15.81 13.39 11.28
N SER A 301 14.92 14.27 11.61
CA SER A 301 14.82 15.70 11.24
C SER A 301 16.05 16.59 11.56
N LYS A 302 17.21 16.01 11.78
CA LYS A 302 18.49 16.66 11.89
C LYS A 302 19.29 16.40 10.61
N SER A 303 19.21 17.34 9.69
CA SER A 303 20.01 17.38 8.46
C SER A 303 21.50 17.27 8.82
N ALA A 304 22.17 16.17 8.46
CA ALA A 304 23.59 15.97 8.74
C ALA A 304 24.51 16.98 8.03
N PHE A 305 23.94 17.80 7.13
CA PHE A 305 24.65 18.86 6.46
C PHE A 305 23.75 20.01 6.04
N THR A 306 24.27 21.19 5.92
CA THR A 306 23.65 22.37 5.33
C THR A 306 24.31 22.73 4.01
N VAL A 307 23.55 23.41 3.14
CA VAL A 307 24.03 23.90 1.83
C VAL A 307 23.69 25.38 1.73
N TYR A 308 24.68 26.21 1.45
CA TYR A 308 24.47 27.65 1.25
C TYR A 308 25.55 28.28 0.34
N PRO A 309 25.19 29.35 -0.37
CA PRO A 309 23.82 29.78 -0.66
C PRO A 309 23.08 28.78 -1.57
N ASN A 310 21.77 28.74 -1.48
CA ASN A 310 20.95 27.95 -2.39
C ASN A 310 19.58 28.62 -2.56
N PRO A 311 19.24 29.12 -3.77
CA PRO A 311 20.01 29.10 -5.03
C PRO A 311 21.33 29.88 -5.01
N SER A 312 22.23 29.56 -5.95
CA SER A 312 23.50 30.28 -6.14
C SER A 312 23.81 30.47 -7.64
N ALA A 313 24.41 31.62 -7.95
CA ALA A 313 25.00 31.86 -9.30
C ALA A 313 26.42 31.31 -9.41
N GLU A 314 27.06 31.03 -8.27
CA GLU A 314 28.45 30.57 -8.18
C GLU A 314 28.52 29.19 -7.52
N ASP A 315 29.27 29.07 -6.45
CA ASP A 315 29.54 27.83 -5.73
C ASP A 315 28.57 27.61 -4.59
N PHE A 316 28.53 26.38 -4.08
CA PHE A 316 27.78 25.98 -2.92
C PHE A 316 28.74 25.49 -1.82
N THR A 317 28.55 25.98 -0.61
CA THR A 317 29.26 25.46 0.56
C THR A 317 28.39 24.39 1.23
N LEU A 318 28.95 23.19 1.38
CA LEU A 318 28.38 22.14 2.21
C LEU A 318 29.03 22.21 3.60
N SER A 319 28.22 22.29 4.65
CA SER A 319 28.72 22.28 6.03
C SER A 319 28.17 21.08 6.79
N PHE A 320 29.03 20.36 7.50
CA PHE A 320 28.73 19.08 8.17
C PHE A 320 28.91 19.21 9.69
N ASP A 321 28.12 18.47 10.45
CA ASP A 321 28.17 18.42 11.92
C ASP A 321 29.38 17.63 12.45
N ASN A 322 30.11 16.90 11.58
CA ASN A 322 31.28 16.11 11.96
C ASN A 322 32.42 16.15 10.92
N THR A 323 33.61 15.71 11.32
CA THR A 323 34.82 15.69 10.47
C THR A 323 35.13 14.32 9.86
N SER A 324 34.30 13.30 10.06
CA SER A 324 34.51 11.95 9.51
C SER A 324 34.57 11.96 7.98
N ALA A 325 35.31 11.01 7.41
CA ALA A 325 35.38 10.85 5.96
C ALA A 325 33.98 10.53 5.37
N LYS A 326 33.55 11.28 4.36
CA LYS A 326 32.25 11.12 3.70
C LYS A 326 32.40 11.25 2.19
N THR A 327 31.61 10.49 1.44
CA THR A 327 31.56 10.61 -0.02
C THR A 327 30.46 11.61 -0.42
N VAL A 328 30.86 12.62 -1.16
CA VAL A 328 29.99 13.63 -1.75
C VAL A 328 29.77 13.26 -3.22
N THR A 329 28.53 13.19 -3.66
CA THR A 329 28.16 12.96 -5.05
C THR A 329 27.23 14.07 -5.52
N LEU A 330 27.53 14.70 -6.63
CA LEU A 330 26.68 15.68 -7.31
C LEU A 330 26.04 15.02 -8.52
N ILE A 331 24.71 15.10 -8.63
CA ILE A 331 23.91 14.47 -9.66
C ILE A 331 23.08 15.55 -10.34
N ASN A 332 23.03 15.57 -11.68
CA ASN A 332 22.18 16.51 -12.44
C ASN A 332 20.71 16.04 -12.48
N ALA A 333 19.83 16.87 -13.05
CA ALA A 333 18.38 16.60 -13.12
C ALA A 333 18.00 15.36 -13.93
N VAL A 334 18.88 14.84 -14.80
CA VAL A 334 18.67 13.60 -15.58
C VAL A 334 19.32 12.38 -14.94
N GLY A 335 19.80 12.49 -13.68
CA GLY A 335 20.35 11.36 -12.92
C GLY A 335 21.82 11.04 -13.19
N GLN A 336 22.55 11.86 -13.97
CA GLN A 336 23.97 11.66 -14.24
C GLN A 336 24.82 12.20 -13.08
N VAL A 337 25.81 11.42 -12.65
CA VAL A 337 26.83 11.88 -11.69
C VAL A 337 27.77 12.84 -12.40
N VAL A 338 27.78 14.09 -11.96
CA VAL A 338 28.67 15.15 -12.51
C VAL A 338 29.94 15.34 -11.71
N GLN A 339 29.88 15.04 -10.40
CA GLN A 339 31.06 15.03 -9.53
C GLN A 339 30.91 13.95 -8.45
N ARG A 340 32.04 13.32 -8.05
CA ARG A 340 32.14 12.42 -6.92
C ARG A 340 33.50 12.49 -6.29
N PHE A 341 33.57 12.71 -4.98
CA PHE A 341 34.83 12.80 -4.23
C PHE A 341 34.62 12.51 -2.75
N THR A 342 35.69 12.16 -2.06
CA THR A 342 35.66 11.96 -0.60
C THR A 342 36.24 13.19 0.08
N VAL A 343 35.59 13.62 1.17
CA VAL A 343 36.01 14.77 1.97
C VAL A 343 36.15 14.36 3.44
N THR A 344 37.20 14.83 4.09
CA THR A 344 37.40 14.82 5.53
C THR A 344 37.36 16.26 6.01
N GLY A 345 36.58 16.56 7.04
CA GLY A 345 36.38 17.92 7.52
C GLY A 345 34.88 18.29 7.62
N ASN A 346 34.65 19.50 8.11
CA ASN A 346 33.29 19.98 8.37
C ASN A 346 32.75 20.92 7.27
N GLN A 347 33.51 21.21 6.22
CA GLN A 347 33.06 21.99 5.07
C GLN A 347 33.72 21.57 3.77
N VAL A 348 33.00 21.74 2.66
CA VAL A 348 33.53 21.60 1.29
C VAL A 348 32.74 22.48 0.33
N ILE A 349 33.42 22.96 -0.70
CA ILE A 349 32.80 23.73 -1.81
C ILE A 349 32.53 22.80 -2.96
N VAL A 350 31.33 22.94 -3.55
CA VAL A 350 30.88 22.23 -4.73
C VAL A 350 30.52 23.24 -5.81
N SER A 351 31.13 23.08 -7.00
CA SER A 351 31.00 24.01 -8.12
C SER A 351 30.44 23.32 -9.35
N PRO A 352 29.09 23.25 -9.54
CA PRO A 352 28.51 22.76 -10.78
C PRO A 352 28.92 23.66 -11.95
N SER A 353 29.27 23.08 -13.11
CA SER A 353 29.79 23.81 -14.26
C SER A 353 28.70 24.53 -15.10
N ALA A 354 27.43 24.15 -14.96
CA ALA A 354 26.32 24.72 -15.72
C ALA A 354 25.16 25.13 -14.81
N ALA A 355 24.38 26.11 -15.24
CA ALA A 355 23.12 26.45 -14.58
C ALA A 355 22.14 25.28 -14.66
N GLY A 356 21.35 25.07 -13.58
CA GLY A 356 20.37 23.99 -13.57
C GLY A 356 20.10 23.44 -12.16
N LEU A 357 19.28 22.40 -12.13
CA LEU A 357 18.90 21.65 -10.95
C LEU A 357 19.89 20.51 -10.72
N TYR A 358 20.37 20.39 -9.49
CA TYR A 358 21.26 19.31 -9.05
C TYR A 358 20.79 18.72 -7.72
N PHE A 359 21.26 17.50 -7.43
CA PHE A 359 21.11 16.86 -6.12
C PHE A 359 22.51 16.56 -5.58
N VAL A 360 22.77 17.02 -4.36
CA VAL A 360 23.98 16.67 -3.60
C VAL A 360 23.62 15.53 -2.68
N THR A 361 24.31 14.40 -2.81
CA THR A 361 24.19 13.25 -1.91
C THR A 361 25.46 13.08 -1.09
N ILE A 362 25.29 12.78 0.19
CA ILE A 362 26.38 12.55 1.15
C ILE A 362 26.22 11.13 1.71
N CYS A 363 27.28 10.33 1.60
CA CYS A 363 27.35 9.00 2.20
C CYS A 363 28.39 8.99 3.31
N LEU A 364 27.99 8.52 4.51
CA LEU A 364 28.84 8.33 5.69
C LEU A 364 28.50 6.98 6.34
N GLY A 365 29.35 5.98 6.14
CA GLY A 365 29.01 4.58 6.47
C GLY A 365 27.78 4.13 5.68
N ASP A 366 26.79 3.58 6.35
CA ASP A 366 25.53 3.11 5.76
C ASP A 366 24.48 4.22 5.63
N ASN A 367 24.78 5.44 6.06
CA ASN A 367 23.83 6.56 5.99
C ASN A 367 24.02 7.38 4.72
N LEU A 368 22.90 7.73 4.08
CA LEU A 368 22.84 8.55 2.86
C LEU A 368 21.90 9.74 3.09
N TRP A 369 22.38 10.95 2.81
CA TRP A 369 21.57 12.19 2.83
C TRP A 369 21.60 12.85 1.47
N SER A 370 20.50 13.51 1.10
CA SER A 370 20.40 14.24 -0.16
C SER A 370 19.77 15.61 0.03
N LYS A 371 20.26 16.61 -0.72
CA LYS A 371 19.62 17.94 -0.82
C LYS A 371 19.60 18.43 -2.24
N LYS A 372 18.51 19.09 -2.59
CA LYS A 372 18.35 19.80 -3.85
C LYS A 372 19.11 21.14 -3.81
N ILE A 373 19.87 21.43 -4.88
CA ILE A 373 20.52 22.73 -5.11
C ILE A 373 20.17 23.27 -6.49
N VAL A 374 20.11 24.59 -6.61
CA VAL A 374 19.77 25.27 -7.87
C VAL A 374 20.90 26.25 -8.19
N LYS A 375 21.59 26.00 -9.32
CA LYS A 375 22.57 26.93 -9.89
C LYS A 375 21.86 27.81 -10.93
N ASN A 376 21.94 29.13 -10.73
CA ASN A 376 21.39 30.15 -11.62
C ASN A 376 22.33 30.44 -12.79
#